data_51d00a09b6ac851d95a61459c7395b24
#
_entry.id   51d00a09b6ac851d95a61459c7395b24
#
_cell.length_a   1.000
_cell.length_b   1.000
_cell.length_c   1.000
_cell.angle_alpha   90.00
_cell.angle_beta   90.00
_cell.angle_gamma   90.00
#
_symmetry.space_group_name_H-M   'P 1'
#
loop_
_entity.id
_entity.type
_entity.pdbx_description
1 polymer ?
#
loop_
_entity_poly.entity_id
_entity_poly.type
_entity_poly.pdbx_seq_one_letter_code
_entity_poly.pdbx_strand_id
1 'polypeptide(L)'
;MRHALNYTPEIDATVRQNTGSGFFIAFEGGDGSGKTTQIKLLAQALTDRGFNVLVTREPGGTDIGEKLRALVLEHGQGEVDPHTEALIFAASRAAHAHQKIRPALAEGKVVLCDRYIDSSAAYQGAGRGLGIENIVDLSLWATSNLLPHTTVLLDVPLGEGRERAGARGQADRMESADDSFYAALHETFRARAAAAPARYAVIDGARSVQEVHRDVLAAALKVLS
;
A
#
# COMPACT_ATOMS: atom_id res chain seq x y z
N MET A 1 12.28 7.13 26.62
CA MET A 1 11.85 8.40 25.98
C MET A 1 11.07 8.00 24.75
N ARG A 2 9.74 8.16 24.76
CA ARG A 2 8.87 7.85 23.63
C ARG A 2 8.84 9.09 22.75
N HIS A 3 9.52 9.07 21.61
CA HIS A 3 9.21 10.02 20.55
C HIS A 3 7.96 9.51 19.84
N ALA A 4 6.80 9.99 20.25
CA ALA A 4 5.63 9.96 19.41
C ALA A 4 5.98 10.80 18.17
N LEU A 5 6.26 10.15 17.04
CA LEU A 5 6.28 10.83 15.76
C LEU A 5 4.83 11.21 15.46
N ASN A 6 4.42 12.35 16.01
CA ASN A 6 3.20 12.99 15.57
C ASN A 6 3.34 13.17 14.05
N TYR A 7 2.41 12.61 13.30
CA TYR A 7 2.26 12.86 11.88
C TYR A 7 2.01 14.38 11.71
N THR A 8 3.08 15.11 11.46
CA THR A 8 3.00 16.57 11.30
C THR A 8 2.87 16.90 9.82
N PRO A 9 2.20 18.03 9.47
CA PRO A 9 2.15 18.55 8.09
C PRO A 9 3.54 18.76 7.46
N GLU A 10 4.60 18.87 8.27
CA GLU A 10 5.98 19.00 7.82
C GLU A 10 6.50 17.75 7.09
N ILE A 11 6.00 16.54 7.43
CA ILE A 11 6.35 15.31 6.69
C ILE A 11 5.79 15.38 5.27
N ASP A 12 4.60 15.93 5.07
CA ASP A 12 4.00 16.13 3.75
C ASP A 12 4.80 17.10 2.87
N ALA A 13 5.31 18.18 3.45
CA ALA A 13 6.16 19.15 2.73
C ALA A 13 7.52 18.52 2.32
N THR A 14 8.11 17.69 3.19
CA THR A 14 9.38 17.00 2.93
C THR A 14 9.23 15.95 1.82
N VAL A 15 8.07 15.26 1.73
CA VAL A 15 7.77 14.32 0.65
C VAL A 15 7.76 14.99 -0.71
N ARG A 16 7.13 16.17 -0.84
CA ARG A 16 7.10 16.95 -2.09
C ARG A 16 8.48 17.42 -2.53
N GLN A 17 9.39 17.71 -1.61
CA GLN A 17 10.75 18.16 -1.92
C GLN A 17 11.68 17.03 -2.40
N ASN A 18 11.40 15.77 -2.07
CA ASN A 18 12.29 14.64 -2.33
C ASN A 18 11.93 13.78 -3.55
N THR A 19 10.80 14.04 -4.23
CA THR A 19 10.28 13.17 -5.29
C THR A 19 10.51 13.67 -6.73
N GLY A 20 11.14 14.81 -6.91
CA GLY A 20 11.28 15.40 -8.25
C GLY A 20 9.92 15.88 -8.80
N SER A 21 9.69 15.72 -10.11
CA SER A 21 8.44 16.10 -10.78
C SER A 21 7.42 14.97 -10.88
N GLY A 22 7.72 13.77 -10.39
CA GLY A 22 6.84 12.60 -10.44
C GLY A 22 5.85 12.56 -9.30
N PHE A 23 4.81 11.72 -9.45
CA PHE A 23 3.74 11.53 -8.46
C PHE A 23 3.67 10.08 -8.02
N PHE A 24 3.48 9.87 -6.72
CA PHE A 24 3.36 8.55 -6.12
C PHE A 24 1.97 8.35 -5.53
N ILE A 25 1.24 7.35 -6.03
CA ILE A 25 -0.10 6.96 -5.58
C ILE A 25 -0.04 5.51 -5.10
N ALA A 26 -0.35 5.27 -3.83
CA ALA A 26 -0.49 3.93 -3.28
C ALA A 26 -1.96 3.51 -3.26
N PHE A 27 -2.21 2.22 -3.46
CA PHE A 27 -3.53 1.61 -3.33
C PHE A 27 -3.53 0.67 -2.13
N GLU A 28 -4.50 0.85 -1.25
CA GLU A 28 -4.65 0.10 -0.02
C GLU A 28 -6.06 -0.45 0.15
N GLY A 29 -6.21 -1.39 1.07
CA GLY A 29 -7.44 -2.10 1.35
C GLY A 29 -7.23 -3.60 1.46
N GLY A 30 -8.22 -4.32 1.99
CA GLY A 30 -8.20 -5.77 2.18
C GLY A 30 -8.05 -6.56 0.88
N ASP A 31 -7.84 -7.87 1.01
CA ASP A 31 -7.84 -8.77 -0.14
C ASP A 31 -9.24 -8.80 -0.75
N GLY A 32 -9.31 -8.86 -2.08
CA GLY A 32 -10.58 -8.78 -2.79
C GLY A 32 -11.19 -7.38 -2.94
N SER A 33 -10.58 -6.31 -2.40
CA SER A 33 -11.14 -4.95 -2.49
C SER A 33 -11.13 -4.33 -3.90
N GLY A 34 -10.50 -4.99 -4.89
CA GLY A 34 -10.50 -4.51 -6.28
C GLY A 34 -9.29 -3.66 -6.68
N LYS A 35 -8.26 -3.53 -5.82
CA LYS A 35 -7.06 -2.71 -6.08
C LYS A 35 -6.46 -2.95 -7.46
N THR A 36 -6.15 -4.17 -7.80
CA THR A 36 -5.50 -4.53 -9.08
C THR A 36 -6.33 -4.13 -10.30
N THR A 37 -7.66 -4.23 -10.21
CA THR A 37 -8.58 -3.78 -11.27
C THR A 37 -8.52 -2.26 -11.42
N GLN A 38 -8.61 -1.54 -10.32
CA GLN A 38 -8.60 -0.07 -10.35
C GLN A 38 -7.25 0.51 -10.75
N ILE A 39 -6.15 -0.12 -10.34
CA ILE A 39 -4.79 0.25 -10.78
C ILE A 39 -4.67 0.13 -12.30
N LYS A 40 -5.13 -0.97 -12.90
CA LYS A 40 -5.09 -1.17 -14.36
C LYS A 40 -5.91 -0.11 -15.10
N LEU A 41 -7.13 0.16 -14.64
CA LEU A 41 -8.00 1.16 -15.24
C LEU A 41 -7.41 2.58 -15.09
N LEU A 42 -6.87 2.93 -13.93
CA LEU A 42 -6.24 4.22 -13.70
C LEU A 42 -4.98 4.37 -14.56
N ALA A 43 -4.14 3.34 -14.64
CA ALA A 43 -2.94 3.37 -15.47
C ALA A 43 -3.28 3.67 -16.94
N GLN A 44 -4.29 2.99 -17.50
CA GLN A 44 -4.76 3.24 -18.85
C GLN A 44 -5.28 4.68 -19.01
N ALA A 45 -6.17 5.11 -18.09
CA ALA A 45 -6.77 6.44 -18.17
C ALA A 45 -5.75 7.59 -18.04
N LEU A 46 -4.67 7.40 -17.28
CA LEU A 46 -3.57 8.38 -17.17
C LEU A 46 -2.66 8.33 -18.40
N THR A 47 -2.37 7.13 -18.93
CA THR A 47 -1.58 6.98 -20.18
C THR A 47 -2.29 7.65 -21.35
N ASP A 48 -3.60 7.48 -21.51
CA ASP A 48 -4.41 8.12 -22.53
C ASP A 48 -4.41 9.67 -22.43
N ARG A 49 -4.08 10.20 -21.25
CA ARG A 49 -3.89 11.63 -20.97
C ARG A 49 -2.44 12.12 -21.15
N GLY A 50 -1.53 11.24 -21.58
CA GLY A 50 -0.13 11.57 -21.84
C GLY A 50 0.79 11.45 -20.64
N PHE A 51 0.33 10.93 -19.49
CA PHE A 51 1.22 10.66 -18.35
C PHE A 51 2.08 9.42 -18.59
N ASN A 52 3.34 9.48 -18.18
CA ASN A 52 4.22 8.31 -18.14
C ASN A 52 3.98 7.55 -16.83
N VAL A 53 3.35 6.38 -16.90
CA VAL A 53 2.88 5.62 -15.74
C VAL A 53 3.75 4.40 -15.48
N LEU A 54 4.17 4.22 -14.22
CA LEU A 54 4.79 3.00 -13.71
C LEU A 54 3.83 2.30 -12.77
N VAL A 55 3.41 1.07 -13.10
CA VAL A 55 2.65 0.20 -12.19
C VAL A 55 3.60 -0.74 -11.48
N THR A 56 3.45 -0.85 -10.16
CA THR A 56 4.27 -1.74 -9.32
C THR A 56 3.47 -2.24 -8.11
N ARG A 57 4.09 -3.08 -7.27
CA ARG A 57 3.42 -3.67 -6.10
C ARG A 57 4.38 -3.99 -4.96
N GLU A 58 3.85 -4.17 -3.77
CA GLU A 58 4.56 -4.71 -2.61
C GLU A 58 3.85 -5.95 -2.02
N PRO A 59 4.63 -6.88 -1.42
CA PRO A 59 6.09 -6.96 -1.52
C PRO A 59 6.52 -7.33 -2.94
N GLY A 60 7.75 -6.92 -3.33
CA GLY A 60 8.30 -7.23 -4.65
C GLY A 60 8.76 -6.00 -5.43
N GLY A 61 8.63 -6.06 -6.74
CA GLY A 61 8.89 -4.94 -7.65
C GLY A 61 10.35 -4.74 -8.06
N THR A 62 11.30 -5.47 -7.45
CA THR A 62 12.74 -5.51 -7.80
C THR A 62 13.23 -6.95 -7.70
N ASP A 63 14.39 -7.27 -8.29
CA ASP A 63 14.91 -8.65 -8.28
C ASP A 63 15.10 -9.19 -6.87
N ILE A 64 15.64 -8.40 -5.95
CA ILE A 64 15.76 -8.79 -4.54
C ILE A 64 14.40 -8.78 -3.85
N GLY A 65 13.53 -7.83 -4.19
CA GLY A 65 12.18 -7.75 -3.65
C GLY A 65 11.33 -8.98 -3.99
N GLU A 66 11.44 -9.52 -5.21
CA GLU A 66 10.72 -10.74 -5.60
C GLU A 66 11.23 -11.97 -4.83
N LYS A 67 12.53 -12.08 -4.55
CA LYS A 67 13.07 -13.14 -3.69
C LYS A 67 12.54 -13.05 -2.27
N LEU A 68 12.51 -11.84 -1.71
CA LEU A 68 11.95 -11.59 -0.38
C LEU A 68 10.44 -11.84 -0.34
N ARG A 69 9.72 -11.54 -1.43
CA ARG A 69 8.31 -11.88 -1.58
C ARG A 69 8.09 -13.39 -1.51
N ALA A 70 8.87 -14.18 -2.24
CA ALA A 70 8.78 -15.64 -2.19
C ALA A 70 8.99 -16.17 -0.77
N LEU A 71 10.01 -15.66 -0.05
CA LEU A 71 10.29 -16.06 1.35
C LEU A 71 9.12 -15.77 2.31
N VAL A 72 8.34 -14.72 2.08
CA VAL A 72 7.29 -14.30 3.03
C VAL A 72 5.90 -14.79 2.65
N LEU A 73 5.62 -15.08 1.39
CA LEU A 73 4.29 -15.50 0.92
C LEU A 73 4.18 -16.99 0.60
N GLU A 74 5.26 -17.64 0.15
CA GLU A 74 5.22 -19.04 -0.23
C GLU A 74 5.23 -19.97 0.99
N HIS A 75 4.56 -21.09 0.87
CA HIS A 75 4.62 -22.16 1.87
C HIS A 75 5.95 -22.92 1.78
N GLY A 76 6.34 -23.58 2.87
CA GLY A 76 7.54 -24.43 2.90
C GLY A 76 8.82 -23.74 3.36
N GLN A 77 8.74 -22.49 3.79
CA GLN A 77 9.88 -21.73 4.34
C GLN A 77 10.16 -22.02 5.84
N GLY A 78 9.46 -23.01 6.44
CA GLY A 78 9.50 -23.22 7.89
C GLY A 78 8.60 -22.23 8.63
N GLU A 79 8.83 -22.11 9.95
CA GLU A 79 8.14 -21.13 10.78
C GLU A 79 8.75 -19.74 10.56
N VAL A 80 7.92 -18.78 10.19
CA VAL A 80 8.30 -17.37 10.04
C VAL A 80 7.58 -16.59 11.15
N ASP A 81 8.32 -16.21 12.19
CA ASP A 81 7.77 -15.43 13.30
C ASP A 81 7.39 -14.00 12.87
N PRO A 82 6.53 -13.30 13.64
CA PRO A 82 6.06 -11.97 13.27
C PRO A 82 7.17 -10.92 13.05
N HIS A 83 8.25 -10.95 13.81
CA HIS A 83 9.34 -9.99 13.64
C HIS A 83 10.13 -10.27 12.35
N THR A 84 10.45 -11.54 12.08
CA THR A 84 11.10 -11.95 10.82
C THR A 84 10.23 -11.57 9.63
N GLU A 85 8.90 -11.81 9.70
CA GLU A 85 7.93 -11.40 8.67
C GLU A 85 8.01 -9.89 8.41
N ALA A 86 7.92 -9.07 9.46
CA ALA A 86 7.97 -7.61 9.34
C ALA A 86 9.30 -7.10 8.75
N LEU A 87 10.42 -7.70 9.14
CA LEU A 87 11.74 -7.35 8.61
C LEU A 87 11.89 -7.71 7.13
N ILE A 88 11.34 -8.85 6.68
CA ILE A 88 11.34 -9.23 5.26
C ILE A 88 10.51 -8.24 4.43
N PHE A 89 9.31 -7.86 4.91
CA PHE A 89 8.50 -6.84 4.26
C PHE A 89 9.22 -5.50 4.20
N ALA A 90 9.87 -5.08 5.28
CA ALA A 90 10.62 -3.82 5.33
C ALA A 90 11.84 -3.84 4.38
N ALA A 91 12.56 -4.95 4.30
CA ALA A 91 13.70 -5.12 3.38
C ALA A 91 13.25 -5.07 1.91
N SER A 92 12.12 -5.74 1.57
CA SER A 92 11.55 -5.69 0.23
C SER A 92 11.13 -4.25 -0.13
N ARG A 93 10.48 -3.54 0.79
CA ARG A 93 10.07 -2.15 0.63
C ARG A 93 11.26 -1.21 0.48
N ALA A 94 12.33 -1.38 1.25
CA ALA A 94 13.55 -0.58 1.13
C ALA A 94 14.14 -0.69 -0.28
N ALA A 95 14.32 -1.91 -0.78
CA ALA A 95 14.81 -2.15 -2.15
C ALA A 95 13.88 -1.54 -3.21
N HIS A 96 12.56 -1.72 -3.05
CA HIS A 96 11.55 -1.21 -3.95
C HIS A 96 11.55 0.32 -4.00
N ALA A 97 11.52 0.98 -2.84
CA ALA A 97 11.57 2.44 -2.76
C ALA A 97 12.84 3.01 -3.41
N HIS A 98 13.99 2.41 -3.13
CA HIS A 98 15.29 2.94 -3.55
C HIS A 98 15.62 2.64 -5.02
N GLN A 99 15.35 1.41 -5.48
CA GLN A 99 15.76 0.94 -6.80
C GLN A 99 14.71 1.18 -7.89
N LYS A 100 13.44 1.43 -7.52
CA LYS A 100 12.36 1.54 -8.49
C LYS A 100 11.51 2.80 -8.33
N ILE A 101 10.94 3.06 -7.13
CA ILE A 101 10.01 4.18 -6.98
C ILE A 101 10.74 5.52 -7.11
N ARG A 102 11.80 5.76 -6.33
CA ARG A 102 12.54 7.03 -6.38
C ARG A 102 13.12 7.37 -7.76
N PRO A 103 13.75 6.44 -8.49
CA PRO A 103 14.19 6.70 -9.87
C PRO A 103 13.05 7.09 -10.80
N ALA A 104 11.92 6.38 -10.73
CA ALA A 104 10.75 6.70 -11.54
C ALA A 104 10.17 8.08 -11.25
N LEU A 105 10.12 8.47 -9.97
CA LEU A 105 9.66 9.81 -9.56
C LEU A 105 10.63 10.89 -10.03
N ALA A 106 11.94 10.64 -9.99
CA ALA A 106 12.95 11.56 -10.52
C ALA A 106 12.84 11.77 -12.03
N GLU A 107 12.35 10.73 -12.76
CA GLU A 107 12.05 10.79 -14.20
C GLU A 107 10.68 11.45 -14.50
N GLY A 108 9.95 11.94 -13.51
CA GLY A 108 8.65 12.58 -13.69
C GLY A 108 7.49 11.60 -13.92
N LYS A 109 7.65 10.31 -13.61
CA LYS A 109 6.60 9.30 -13.79
C LYS A 109 5.52 9.38 -12.71
N VAL A 110 4.31 8.96 -13.07
CA VAL A 110 3.27 8.65 -12.09
C VAL A 110 3.43 7.18 -11.68
N VAL A 111 3.78 6.95 -10.42
CA VAL A 111 3.95 5.63 -9.84
C VAL A 111 2.64 5.19 -9.19
N LEU A 112 2.07 4.08 -9.63
CA LEU A 112 0.90 3.42 -9.03
C LEU A 112 1.38 2.13 -8.34
N CYS A 113 1.23 2.05 -7.02
CA CYS A 113 1.71 0.92 -6.23
C CYS A 113 0.55 0.18 -5.56
N ASP A 114 0.43 -1.13 -5.83
CA ASP A 114 -0.49 -2.02 -5.10
C ASP A 114 0.15 -2.38 -3.76
N ARG A 115 -0.41 -1.85 -2.67
CA ARG A 115 0.08 -1.90 -1.29
C ARG A 115 1.37 -1.11 -1.05
N TYR A 116 1.47 -0.57 0.16
CA TYR A 116 2.66 0.13 0.66
C TYR A 116 2.72 0.04 2.20
N ILE A 117 3.17 1.11 2.87
CA ILE A 117 3.36 1.15 4.33
C ILE A 117 2.09 0.79 5.12
N ASP A 118 0.92 1.23 4.66
CA ASP A 118 -0.34 1.03 5.39
C ASP A 118 -0.75 -0.44 5.43
N SER A 119 -0.42 -1.23 4.39
CA SER A 119 -0.57 -2.68 4.44
C SER A 119 0.28 -3.30 5.57
N SER A 120 1.55 -2.93 5.73
CA SER A 120 2.35 -3.47 6.84
C SER A 120 1.87 -2.99 8.20
N ALA A 121 1.42 -1.73 8.32
CA ALA A 121 0.81 -1.22 9.55
C ALA A 121 -0.41 -2.06 9.96
N ALA A 122 -1.25 -2.45 8.99
CA ALA A 122 -2.41 -3.29 9.23
C ALA A 122 -2.03 -4.75 9.51
N TYR A 123 -1.27 -5.40 8.60
CA TYR A 123 -0.97 -6.83 8.69
C TYR A 123 0.02 -7.14 9.82
N GLN A 124 1.22 -6.53 9.82
CA GLN A 124 2.24 -6.80 10.83
C GLN A 124 1.99 -6.01 12.11
N GLY A 125 1.58 -4.74 11.99
CA GLY A 125 1.37 -3.87 13.15
C GLY A 125 0.20 -4.30 14.01
N ALA A 126 -1.00 -4.32 13.46
CA ALA A 126 -2.23 -4.70 14.16
C ALA A 126 -2.45 -6.22 14.13
N GLY A 127 -2.45 -6.84 12.95
CA GLY A 127 -2.79 -8.25 12.78
C GLY A 127 -1.83 -9.20 13.49
N ARG A 128 -0.51 -8.95 13.43
CA ARG A 128 0.50 -9.73 14.17
C ARG A 128 0.81 -9.18 15.57
N GLY A 129 0.21 -8.07 15.98
CA GLY A 129 0.38 -7.50 17.30
C GLY A 129 1.74 -6.83 17.55
N LEU A 130 2.51 -6.47 16.52
CA LEU A 130 3.81 -5.82 16.67
C LEU A 130 3.72 -4.33 17.01
N GLY A 131 2.51 -3.76 16.97
CA GLY A 131 2.26 -2.34 17.18
C GLY A 131 2.35 -1.55 15.86
N ILE A 132 1.28 -0.81 15.57
CA ILE A 132 1.15 -0.05 14.32
C ILE A 132 2.29 0.97 14.18
N GLU A 133 2.57 1.72 15.23
CA GLU A 133 3.62 2.76 15.23
C GLU A 133 5.01 2.18 14.98
N ASN A 134 5.35 1.05 15.60
CA ASN A 134 6.63 0.38 15.41
C ASN A 134 6.85 -0.01 13.93
N ILE A 135 5.80 -0.53 13.28
CA ILE A 135 5.88 -0.96 11.88
C ILE A 135 5.92 0.24 10.91
N VAL A 136 5.21 1.32 11.25
CA VAL A 136 5.29 2.57 10.49
C VAL A 136 6.69 3.17 10.58
N ASP A 137 7.27 3.26 11.77
CA ASP A 137 8.63 3.79 11.98
C ASP A 137 9.68 2.95 11.25
N LEU A 138 9.59 1.62 11.33
CA LEU A 138 10.44 0.71 10.56
C LEU A 138 10.31 0.95 9.06
N SER A 139 9.09 1.15 8.57
CA SER A 139 8.82 1.39 7.14
C SER A 139 9.33 2.75 6.68
N LEU A 140 9.17 3.79 7.48
CA LEU A 140 9.67 5.13 7.19
C LEU A 140 11.21 5.15 7.16
N TRP A 141 11.85 4.49 8.13
CA TRP A 141 13.30 4.32 8.10
C TRP A 141 13.77 3.56 6.86
N ALA A 142 13.13 2.43 6.52
CA ALA A 142 13.48 1.60 5.38
C ALA A 142 13.34 2.33 4.04
N THR A 143 12.41 3.28 3.93
CA THR A 143 12.15 4.03 2.69
C THR A 143 12.80 5.41 2.67
N SER A 144 13.57 5.78 3.72
CA SER A 144 14.07 7.14 3.90
C SER A 144 12.93 8.18 3.83
N ASN A 145 11.85 7.91 4.57
CA ASN A 145 10.63 8.74 4.67
C ASN A 145 9.89 8.97 3.32
N LEU A 146 10.00 8.06 2.37
CA LEU A 146 9.21 8.16 1.15
C LEU A 146 7.75 7.79 1.45
N LEU A 147 6.85 8.76 1.29
CA LEU A 147 5.41 8.60 1.42
C LEU A 147 4.70 8.83 0.09
N PRO A 148 3.53 8.21 -0.15
CA PRO A 148 2.71 8.53 -1.31
C PRO A 148 2.15 9.96 -1.20
N HIS A 149 2.01 10.62 -2.34
CA HIS A 149 1.29 11.90 -2.45
C HIS A 149 -0.20 11.73 -2.11
N THR A 150 -0.76 10.57 -2.47
CA THR A 150 -2.08 10.14 -2.01
C THR A 150 -2.14 8.62 -1.89
N THR A 151 -2.92 8.14 -0.94
CA THR A 151 -3.27 6.74 -0.77
C THR A 151 -4.75 6.56 -1.10
N VAL A 152 -5.05 5.77 -2.11
CA VAL A 152 -6.41 5.33 -2.43
C VAL A 152 -6.74 4.13 -1.56
N LEU A 153 -7.61 4.32 -0.58
CA LEU A 153 -8.14 3.23 0.23
C LEU A 153 -9.46 2.74 -0.37
N LEU A 154 -9.46 1.51 -0.90
CA LEU A 154 -10.68 0.83 -1.32
C LEU A 154 -11.30 0.15 -0.10
N ASP A 155 -12.31 0.79 0.46
CA ASP A 155 -13.03 0.32 1.64
C ASP A 155 -14.17 -0.62 1.22
N VAL A 156 -14.04 -1.90 1.56
CA VAL A 156 -15.03 -2.94 1.25
C VAL A 156 -15.39 -3.67 2.54
N PRO A 157 -16.69 -3.96 2.79
CA PRO A 157 -17.08 -4.78 3.93
C PRO A 157 -16.33 -6.12 3.96
N LEU A 158 -15.91 -6.55 5.15
CA LEU A 158 -15.04 -7.72 5.37
C LEU A 158 -15.53 -9.00 4.64
N GLY A 159 -16.84 -9.28 4.70
CA GLY A 159 -17.43 -10.46 4.06
C GLY A 159 -17.27 -10.46 2.55
N GLU A 160 -17.60 -9.35 1.89
CA GLU A 160 -17.51 -9.24 0.43
C GLU A 160 -16.07 -9.32 -0.10
N GLY A 161 -15.11 -8.71 0.60
CA GLY A 161 -13.70 -8.79 0.22
C GLY A 161 -13.20 -10.24 0.21
N ARG A 162 -13.51 -10.99 1.26
CA ARG A 162 -13.10 -12.41 1.38
C ARG A 162 -13.75 -13.31 0.35
N GLU A 163 -15.03 -13.15 0.05
CA GLU A 163 -15.70 -13.90 -1.02
C GLU A 163 -15.02 -13.68 -2.37
N ARG A 164 -14.72 -12.41 -2.69
CA ARG A 164 -14.03 -12.06 -3.93
C ARG A 164 -12.57 -12.57 -3.97
N ALA A 165 -11.89 -12.64 -2.83
CA ALA A 165 -10.53 -13.20 -2.71
C ALA A 165 -10.54 -14.73 -2.88
N GLY A 166 -11.43 -15.44 -2.20
CA GLY A 166 -11.55 -16.89 -2.26
C GLY A 166 -11.86 -17.45 -3.65
N ALA A 167 -12.51 -16.67 -4.50
CA ALA A 167 -12.77 -17.04 -5.89
C ALA A 167 -11.52 -17.03 -6.80
N ARG A 168 -10.35 -16.55 -6.33
CA ARG A 168 -9.13 -16.36 -7.15
C ARG A 168 -8.11 -17.49 -7.08
N GLY A 169 -8.24 -18.46 -6.16
CA GLY A 169 -7.33 -19.61 -6.07
C GLY A 169 -6.82 -19.91 -4.67
N GLN A 170 -5.68 -20.60 -4.59
CA GLN A 170 -5.09 -21.03 -3.32
C GLN A 170 -4.63 -19.82 -2.49
N ALA A 171 -5.06 -19.76 -1.21
CA ALA A 171 -4.65 -18.77 -0.25
C ALA A 171 -3.12 -18.81 -0.02
N ASP A 172 -2.46 -17.68 0.02
CA ASP A 172 -1.08 -17.60 0.46
C ASP A 172 -0.97 -17.71 2.00
N ARG A 173 0.27 -17.70 2.52
CA ARG A 173 0.53 -17.82 3.95
C ARG A 173 -0.17 -16.73 4.79
N MET A 174 -0.37 -15.54 4.23
CA MET A 174 -0.99 -14.41 4.92
C MET A 174 -2.51 -14.50 4.94
N GLU A 175 -3.12 -15.15 3.95
CA GLU A 175 -4.57 -15.26 3.79
C GLU A 175 -5.21 -16.35 4.67
N SER A 176 -4.42 -17.12 5.42
CA SER A 176 -4.89 -18.21 6.29
C SER A 176 -5.26 -17.80 7.72
N ALA A 177 -5.41 -16.48 7.99
CA ALA A 177 -5.72 -15.94 9.29
C ALA A 177 -7.22 -15.98 9.66
N ASP A 178 -7.53 -15.80 10.93
CA ASP A 178 -8.89 -15.79 11.46
C ASP A 178 -9.65 -14.46 11.25
N ASP A 179 -10.93 -14.44 11.61
CA ASP A 179 -11.80 -13.27 11.41
C ASP A 179 -11.38 -12.07 12.26
N SER A 180 -10.78 -12.28 13.43
CA SER A 180 -10.30 -11.20 14.29
C SER A 180 -9.12 -10.47 13.67
N PHE A 181 -8.25 -11.19 12.98
CA PHE A 181 -7.15 -10.63 12.21
C PHE A 181 -7.65 -9.68 11.12
N TYR A 182 -8.61 -10.11 10.31
CA TYR A 182 -9.17 -9.27 9.24
C TYR A 182 -9.96 -8.07 9.77
N ALA A 183 -10.64 -8.20 10.91
CA ALA A 183 -11.30 -7.08 11.58
C ALA A 183 -10.27 -6.02 12.01
N ALA A 184 -9.16 -6.43 12.61
CA ALA A 184 -8.08 -5.53 13.01
C ALA A 184 -7.44 -4.82 11.80
N LEU A 185 -7.28 -5.51 10.67
CA LEU A 185 -6.79 -4.90 9.43
C LEU A 185 -7.71 -3.79 8.94
N HIS A 186 -9.01 -4.08 8.84
CA HIS A 186 -10.01 -3.14 8.34
C HIS A 186 -10.12 -1.89 9.22
N GLU A 187 -10.14 -2.09 10.54
CA GLU A 187 -10.12 -0.99 11.50
C GLU A 187 -8.85 -0.13 11.36
N THR A 188 -7.69 -0.77 11.19
CA THR A 188 -6.42 -0.07 11.05
C THR A 188 -6.40 0.79 9.79
N PHE A 189 -6.84 0.28 8.62
CA PHE A 189 -6.90 1.08 7.41
C PHE A 189 -7.79 2.32 7.59
N ARG A 190 -8.97 2.16 8.19
CA ARG A 190 -9.89 3.27 8.46
C ARG A 190 -9.32 4.28 9.45
N ALA A 191 -8.73 3.82 10.55
CA ALA A 191 -8.13 4.68 11.55
C ALA A 191 -6.97 5.50 10.97
N ARG A 192 -6.11 4.89 10.15
CA ARG A 192 -5.02 5.60 9.47
C ARG A 192 -5.52 6.63 8.46
N ALA A 193 -6.55 6.30 7.71
CA ALA A 193 -7.17 7.25 6.78
C ALA A 193 -7.81 8.43 7.53
N ALA A 194 -8.50 8.17 8.64
CA ALA A 194 -9.10 9.21 9.49
C ALA A 194 -8.05 10.12 10.14
N ALA A 195 -6.89 9.58 10.52
CA ALA A 195 -5.79 10.34 11.13
C ALA A 195 -5.07 11.28 10.14
N ALA A 196 -5.14 11.01 8.82
CA ALA A 196 -4.45 11.80 7.81
C ALA A 196 -5.33 12.05 6.56
N PRO A 197 -6.49 12.70 6.70
CA PRO A 197 -7.49 12.82 5.64
C PRO A 197 -6.99 13.56 4.39
N ALA A 198 -5.99 14.40 4.52
CA ALA A 198 -5.36 15.08 3.38
C ALA A 198 -4.57 14.15 2.46
N ARG A 199 -4.09 13.01 3.00
CA ARG A 199 -3.30 12.01 2.26
C ARG A 199 -4.15 10.86 1.72
N TYR A 200 -5.36 10.66 2.20
CA TYR A 200 -6.20 9.53 1.79
C TYR A 200 -7.41 9.96 0.95
N ALA A 201 -7.65 9.17 -0.11
CA ALA A 201 -8.93 9.11 -0.79
C ALA A 201 -9.61 7.79 -0.40
N VAL A 202 -10.55 7.85 0.53
CA VAL A 202 -11.34 6.68 0.94
C VAL A 202 -12.51 6.52 -0.04
N ILE A 203 -12.55 5.38 -0.72
CA ILE A 203 -13.52 5.09 -1.78
C ILE A 203 -14.26 3.80 -1.43
N ASP A 204 -15.60 3.87 -1.45
CA ASP A 204 -16.45 2.70 -1.30
C ASP A 204 -16.24 1.71 -2.45
N GLY A 205 -15.53 0.63 -2.17
CA GLY A 205 -15.18 -0.42 -3.13
C GLY A 205 -16.25 -1.50 -3.32
N ALA A 206 -17.39 -1.39 -2.63
CA ALA A 206 -18.54 -2.30 -2.81
C ALA A 206 -19.36 -1.96 -4.07
N ARG A 207 -19.26 -0.73 -4.58
CA ARG A 207 -19.94 -0.26 -5.78
C ARG A 207 -19.43 -0.92 -7.06
N SER A 208 -20.07 -0.62 -8.20
CA SER A 208 -19.65 -1.12 -9.51
C SER A 208 -18.22 -0.67 -9.85
N VAL A 209 -17.52 -1.48 -10.65
CA VAL A 209 -16.13 -1.20 -11.07
C VAL A 209 -16.01 0.19 -11.71
N GLN A 210 -17.01 0.61 -12.49
CA GLN A 210 -17.04 1.89 -13.21
C GLN A 210 -17.23 3.07 -12.25
N GLU A 211 -18.10 2.94 -11.25
CA GLU A 211 -18.32 3.99 -10.24
C GLU A 211 -17.07 4.18 -9.37
N VAL A 212 -16.48 3.08 -8.91
CA VAL A 212 -15.22 3.11 -8.17
C VAL A 212 -14.12 3.75 -9.01
N HIS A 213 -14.01 3.36 -10.29
CA HIS A 213 -12.98 3.93 -11.18
C HIS A 213 -13.14 5.43 -11.38
N ARG A 214 -14.38 5.94 -11.53
CA ARG A 214 -14.63 7.38 -11.64
C ARG A 214 -14.07 8.15 -10.44
N ASP A 215 -14.31 7.64 -9.23
CA ASP A 215 -13.85 8.30 -8.01
C ASP A 215 -12.34 8.15 -7.81
N VAL A 216 -11.74 7.00 -8.16
CA VAL A 216 -10.28 6.77 -8.19
C VAL A 216 -9.60 7.75 -9.15
N LEU A 217 -10.14 7.90 -10.36
CA LEU A 217 -9.59 8.82 -11.35
C LEU A 217 -9.69 10.28 -10.89
N ALA A 218 -10.83 10.67 -10.28
CA ALA A 218 -11.01 12.01 -9.74
C ALA A 218 -9.99 12.31 -8.61
N ALA A 219 -9.78 11.36 -7.70
CA ALA A 219 -8.79 11.49 -6.64
C ALA A 219 -7.34 11.61 -7.18
N ALA A 220 -7.00 10.81 -8.19
CA ALA A 220 -5.69 10.89 -8.83
C ALA A 220 -5.46 12.22 -9.54
N LEU A 221 -6.43 12.70 -10.34
CA LEU A 221 -6.31 13.96 -11.06
C LEU A 221 -6.19 15.17 -10.13
N LYS A 222 -6.83 15.14 -8.95
CA LYS A 222 -6.70 16.19 -7.93
C LYS A 222 -5.26 16.35 -7.40
N VAL A 223 -4.49 15.25 -7.40
CA VAL A 223 -3.08 15.27 -6.94
C VAL A 223 -2.13 15.65 -8.06
N LEU A 224 -2.51 15.36 -9.32
CA LEU A 224 -1.70 15.60 -10.51
C LEU A 224 -1.86 17.03 -11.08
N SER A 225 -2.89 17.78 -10.61
CA SER A 225 -3.13 19.18 -10.97
C SER A 225 -2.32 20.12 -10.07
#